data_28b63c7d08c58e53af9dadd7d7c6d1d6
#
_entry.id   28b63c7d08c58e53af9dadd7d7c6d1d6
#
_cell.length_a   1.000
_cell.length_b   1.000
_cell.length_c   1.000
_cell.angle_alpha   90.00
_cell.angle_beta   90.00
_cell.angle_gamma   90.00
#
_symmetry.space_group_name_H-M   'P 1'
#
loop_
_entity.id
_entity.type
_entity.pdbx_description
1 polymer ?
#
loop_
_entity_poly.entity_id
_entity_poly.type
_entity_poly.pdbx_seq_one_letter_code
_entity_poly.pdbx_strand_id
1 'polypeptide(L)'
;TRFYNDGDQNKRIRRVLLATILCSDHIVDNFVFSVLQGNTSGNAITATLNCLWNMATPRFVYLRVVETDLRNFSKYVRAGVFGDDNVQGVGGLAVGKMTMPNMEKHLKEIGIIYTSATKTSICEDYVPFEELTYLKRNFKYDEKHKLYLAPLDIDVVMEIARWSESDPLNVEDQIARFNQTLMFLSSHSREQFESVRKVFQGYCQSVLRGDLVDEDDNSIVLPYDANLLFTFERCKQIFYPEVYGLPCDLSSLTPEIREAIAKALCEQ
;
A
#
# COMPACT_ATOMS: atom_id res chain seq x y z
N THR A 1 2.32 -27.97 -10.75
CA THR A 1 2.84 -29.25 -10.26
C THR A 1 3.94 -29.86 -11.13
N ARG A 2 4.09 -29.49 -12.41
CA ARG A 2 5.23 -29.89 -13.27
C ARG A 2 6.51 -29.12 -12.94
N PHE A 3 6.41 -27.99 -12.26
CA PHE A 3 7.55 -27.14 -11.90
C PHE A 3 8.41 -27.76 -10.79
N TYR A 4 7.76 -28.44 -9.83
CA TYR A 4 8.46 -29.11 -8.73
C TYR A 4 8.58 -30.59 -9.05
N ASN A 5 9.79 -31.11 -9.21
CA ASN A 5 10.07 -32.53 -9.40
C ASN A 5 10.53 -33.16 -8.09
N ASP A 6 9.69 -33.03 -7.04
CA ASP A 6 9.99 -33.38 -5.65
C ASP A 6 9.15 -34.57 -5.12
N GLY A 7 8.61 -35.40 -6.03
CA GLY A 7 7.91 -36.64 -5.75
C GLY A 7 6.39 -36.48 -5.52
N ASP A 8 5.71 -37.62 -5.55
CA ASP A 8 4.25 -37.70 -5.50
C ASP A 8 3.67 -37.29 -4.13
N GLN A 9 4.40 -37.57 -3.05
CA GLN A 9 3.97 -37.15 -1.71
C GLN A 9 3.83 -35.62 -1.59
N ASN A 10 4.85 -34.87 -1.99
CA ASN A 10 4.83 -33.43 -1.97
C ASN A 10 3.79 -32.86 -2.93
N LYS A 11 3.59 -33.48 -4.07
CA LYS A 11 2.52 -33.15 -5.01
C LYS A 11 1.13 -33.35 -4.38
N ARG A 12 0.93 -34.43 -3.61
CA ARG A 12 -0.32 -34.70 -2.88
C ARG A 12 -0.54 -33.64 -1.80
N ILE A 13 0.49 -33.33 -1.00
CA ILE A 13 0.43 -32.28 0.03
C ILE A 13 0.00 -30.94 -0.59
N ARG A 14 0.66 -30.48 -1.66
CA ARG A 14 0.28 -29.24 -2.34
C ARG A 14 -1.17 -29.23 -2.86
N ARG A 15 -1.66 -30.36 -3.37
CA ARG A 15 -3.06 -30.46 -3.80
C ARG A 15 -4.04 -30.37 -2.64
N VAL A 16 -3.74 -31.00 -1.51
CA VAL A 16 -4.58 -30.90 -0.32
C VAL A 16 -4.59 -29.48 0.21
N LEU A 17 -3.42 -28.85 0.38
CA LEU A 17 -3.31 -27.46 0.82
C LEU A 17 -4.06 -26.49 -0.11
N LEU A 18 -3.95 -26.67 -1.42
CA LEU A 18 -4.68 -25.83 -2.36
C LEU A 18 -6.19 -26.07 -2.27
N ALA A 19 -6.63 -27.31 -2.10
CA ALA A 19 -8.06 -27.62 -1.95
C ALA A 19 -8.63 -27.01 -0.67
N THR A 20 -7.90 -27.04 0.46
CA THR A 20 -8.36 -26.40 1.71
C THR A 20 -8.40 -24.87 1.65
N ILE A 21 -7.63 -24.25 0.75
CA ILE A 21 -7.70 -22.81 0.50
C ILE A 21 -8.92 -22.45 -0.35
N LEU A 22 -9.19 -23.22 -1.39
CA LEU A 22 -10.29 -22.97 -2.34
C LEU A 22 -11.65 -23.40 -1.80
N CYS A 23 -11.67 -24.42 -0.93
CA CYS A 23 -12.88 -24.95 -0.30
C CYS A 23 -12.70 -24.86 1.22
N SER A 24 -13.37 -23.93 1.86
CA SER A 24 -13.17 -23.64 3.29
C SER A 24 -14.49 -23.57 4.04
N ASP A 25 -14.45 -23.99 5.29
CA ASP A 25 -15.57 -23.82 6.22
C ASP A 25 -15.42 -22.51 6.99
N HIS A 26 -16.48 -21.74 7.05
CA HIS A 26 -16.55 -20.46 7.72
C HIS A 26 -17.51 -20.54 8.91
N ILE A 27 -17.12 -19.92 10.01
CA ILE A 27 -17.93 -19.81 11.22
C ILE A 27 -18.31 -18.35 11.36
N VAL A 28 -19.62 -18.10 11.46
CA VAL A 28 -20.18 -16.78 11.76
C VAL A 28 -21.18 -16.99 12.89
N ASP A 29 -20.88 -16.47 14.06
CA ASP A 29 -21.61 -16.71 15.30
C ASP A 29 -21.77 -18.22 15.58
N ASN A 30 -23.01 -18.73 15.51
CA ASN A 30 -23.35 -20.15 15.75
C ASN A 30 -23.56 -20.93 14.43
N PHE A 31 -23.26 -20.35 13.28
CA PHE A 31 -23.46 -20.99 11.98
C PHE A 31 -22.13 -21.39 11.37
N VAL A 32 -22.12 -22.60 10.80
CA VAL A 32 -21.00 -23.09 9.95
C VAL A 32 -21.53 -23.23 8.54
N PHE A 33 -20.84 -22.64 7.58
CA PHE A 33 -21.16 -22.81 6.17
C PHE A 33 -19.88 -23.07 5.36
N SER A 34 -20.02 -23.92 4.34
CA SER A 34 -18.91 -24.30 3.46
C SER A 34 -18.92 -23.43 2.21
N VAL A 35 -17.78 -22.83 1.89
CA VAL A 35 -17.53 -22.16 0.62
C VAL A 35 -16.81 -23.15 -0.29
N LEU A 36 -17.45 -23.52 -1.39
CA LEU A 36 -16.93 -24.56 -2.28
C LEU A 36 -15.96 -24.04 -3.35
N GLN A 37 -15.83 -22.70 -3.45
CA GLN A 37 -14.88 -22.05 -4.35
C GLN A 37 -14.60 -20.64 -3.87
N GLY A 38 -13.37 -20.19 -3.99
CA GLY A 38 -12.98 -18.83 -3.63
C GLY A 38 -11.54 -18.77 -3.14
N ASN A 39 -11.14 -17.57 -2.73
CA ASN A 39 -9.86 -17.33 -2.07
C ASN A 39 -10.18 -16.52 -0.81
N THR A 40 -10.15 -17.17 0.34
CA THR A 40 -10.53 -16.58 1.62
C THR A 40 -9.53 -15.54 2.08
N SER A 41 -10.02 -14.44 2.65
CA SER A 41 -9.18 -13.45 3.34
C SER A 41 -8.48 -14.11 4.55
N GLY A 42 -7.27 -13.64 4.86
CA GLY A 42 -6.49 -14.13 6.01
C GLY A 42 -5.62 -15.36 5.75
N ASN A 43 -5.70 -15.98 4.57
CA ASN A 43 -4.76 -17.04 4.21
C ASN A 43 -3.42 -16.43 3.76
N ALA A 44 -2.30 -17.06 4.13
CA ALA A 44 -0.95 -16.56 3.83
C ALA A 44 -0.67 -16.33 2.33
N ILE A 45 -1.36 -17.06 1.42
CA ILE A 45 -1.17 -16.92 -0.03
C ILE A 45 -2.28 -16.12 -0.73
N THR A 46 -3.27 -15.62 0.00
CA THR A 46 -4.42 -14.91 -0.58
C THR A 46 -4.00 -13.74 -1.47
N ALA A 47 -3.14 -12.86 -0.96
CA ALA A 47 -2.64 -11.72 -1.72
C ALA A 47 -1.88 -12.16 -2.98
N THR A 48 -1.02 -13.18 -2.86
CA THR A 48 -0.25 -13.73 -3.99
C THR A 48 -1.16 -14.32 -5.07
N LEU A 49 -2.16 -15.13 -4.68
CA LEU A 49 -3.10 -15.71 -5.64
C LEU A 49 -3.95 -14.64 -6.33
N ASN A 50 -4.44 -13.65 -5.57
CA ASN A 50 -5.17 -12.52 -6.14
C ASN A 50 -4.29 -11.71 -7.11
N CYS A 51 -3.03 -11.44 -6.76
CA CYS A 51 -2.10 -10.78 -7.68
C CYS A 51 -1.89 -11.59 -8.98
N LEU A 52 -1.67 -12.90 -8.88
CA LEU A 52 -1.50 -13.75 -10.07
C LEU A 52 -2.75 -13.75 -10.96
N TRP A 53 -3.92 -13.83 -10.34
CA TRP A 53 -5.19 -13.76 -11.05
C TRP A 53 -5.37 -12.39 -11.72
N ASN A 54 -5.14 -11.33 -10.97
CA ASN A 54 -5.27 -9.96 -11.43
C ASN A 54 -4.21 -9.58 -12.49
N MET A 55 -3.06 -10.24 -12.50
CA MET A 55 -2.09 -10.14 -13.60
C MET A 55 -2.52 -10.91 -14.86
N ALA A 56 -3.31 -11.98 -14.73
CA ALA A 56 -3.79 -12.78 -15.85
C ALA A 56 -4.94 -12.10 -16.59
N THR A 57 -5.85 -11.43 -15.88
CA THR A 57 -7.06 -10.83 -16.46
C THR A 57 -6.81 -9.77 -17.55
N PRO A 58 -5.90 -8.79 -17.40
CA PRO A 58 -5.60 -7.86 -18.48
C PRO A 58 -4.91 -8.52 -19.68
N ARG A 59 -4.16 -9.61 -19.44
CA ARG A 59 -3.55 -10.39 -20.53
C ARG A 59 -4.60 -11.13 -21.35
N PHE A 60 -5.62 -11.64 -20.68
CA PHE A 60 -6.78 -12.26 -21.35
C PHE A 60 -7.48 -11.25 -22.25
N VAL A 61 -7.81 -10.06 -21.74
CA VAL A 61 -8.44 -9.00 -22.53
C VAL A 61 -7.53 -8.53 -23.68
N TYR A 62 -6.24 -8.37 -23.43
CA TYR A 62 -5.25 -8.00 -24.44
C TYR A 62 -5.28 -8.94 -25.66
N LEU A 63 -5.32 -10.26 -25.43
CA LEU A 63 -5.43 -11.24 -26.50
C LEU A 63 -6.73 -11.13 -27.30
N ARG A 64 -7.80 -10.63 -26.68
CA ARG A 64 -9.11 -10.46 -27.33
C ARG A 64 -9.20 -9.18 -28.19
N VAL A 65 -8.57 -8.09 -27.74
CA VAL A 65 -8.78 -6.78 -28.36
C VAL A 65 -7.58 -6.26 -29.15
N VAL A 66 -6.35 -6.64 -28.80
CA VAL A 66 -5.15 -6.15 -29.49
C VAL A 66 -4.73 -7.07 -30.62
N GLU A 67 -5.15 -8.35 -30.57
CA GLU A 67 -4.92 -9.35 -31.62
C GLU A 67 -3.44 -9.53 -31.98
N THR A 68 -2.57 -9.51 -30.98
CA THR A 68 -1.12 -9.69 -31.15
C THR A 68 -0.58 -10.68 -30.12
N ASP A 69 0.66 -11.14 -30.33
CA ASP A 69 1.29 -12.10 -29.45
C ASP A 69 1.38 -11.58 -28.00
N LEU A 70 1.03 -12.44 -27.04
CA LEU A 70 1.08 -12.13 -25.62
C LEU A 70 2.49 -11.70 -25.14
N ARG A 71 3.54 -12.14 -25.82
CA ARG A 71 4.92 -11.70 -25.55
C ARG A 71 5.12 -10.20 -25.70
N ASN A 72 4.26 -9.55 -26.48
CA ASN A 72 4.26 -8.11 -26.66
C ASN A 72 3.46 -7.35 -25.59
N PHE A 73 2.75 -8.03 -24.70
CA PHE A 73 1.92 -7.39 -23.67
C PHE A 73 2.70 -6.30 -22.92
N SER A 74 3.85 -6.66 -22.34
CA SER A 74 4.66 -5.74 -21.54
C SER A 74 5.29 -4.58 -22.34
N LYS A 75 5.24 -4.63 -23.67
CA LYS A 75 5.65 -3.52 -24.54
C LYS A 75 4.59 -2.43 -24.60
N TYR A 76 3.32 -2.80 -24.53
CA TYR A 76 2.19 -1.90 -24.73
C TYR A 76 1.34 -1.65 -23.47
N VAL A 77 1.46 -2.54 -22.46
CA VAL A 77 0.73 -2.43 -21.20
C VAL A 77 1.69 -2.61 -20.04
N ARG A 78 1.70 -1.63 -19.16
CA ARG A 78 2.37 -1.71 -17.85
C ARG A 78 1.31 -1.84 -16.78
N ALA A 79 1.37 -2.88 -15.98
CA ALA A 79 0.37 -3.16 -14.95
C ALA A 79 1.05 -3.27 -13.58
N GLY A 80 0.52 -2.54 -12.61
CA GLY A 80 0.79 -2.71 -11.18
C GLY A 80 -0.41 -3.39 -10.53
N VAL A 81 -0.18 -4.45 -9.75
CA VAL A 81 -1.24 -5.19 -9.06
C VAL A 81 -0.89 -5.41 -7.61
N PHE A 82 -1.88 -5.31 -6.74
CA PHE A 82 -1.79 -5.65 -5.33
C PHE A 82 -3.12 -6.26 -4.88
N GLY A 83 -3.13 -7.58 -4.65
CA GLY A 83 -4.39 -8.28 -4.39
C GLY A 83 -5.35 -8.19 -5.56
N ASP A 84 -6.52 -7.63 -5.30
CA ASP A 84 -7.59 -7.34 -6.28
C ASP A 84 -7.45 -5.97 -6.93
N ASP A 85 -6.68 -5.06 -6.34
CA ASP A 85 -6.42 -3.74 -6.93
C ASP A 85 -5.45 -3.82 -8.11
N ASN A 86 -5.72 -3.05 -9.17
CA ASN A 86 -4.80 -2.91 -10.29
C ASN A 86 -4.81 -1.49 -10.86
N VAL A 87 -3.68 -1.13 -11.43
CA VAL A 87 -3.50 0.07 -12.25
C VAL A 87 -2.78 -0.31 -13.53
N GLN A 88 -3.20 0.23 -14.65
CA GLN A 88 -2.64 -0.10 -15.96
C GLN A 88 -2.32 1.17 -16.74
N GLY A 89 -1.08 1.26 -17.20
CA GLY A 89 -0.68 2.23 -18.22
C GLY A 89 -0.70 1.57 -19.60
N VAL A 90 -1.40 2.17 -20.54
CA VAL A 90 -1.61 1.62 -21.89
C VAL A 90 -0.94 2.53 -22.93
N GLY A 91 -0.20 1.93 -23.86
CA GLY A 91 0.50 2.67 -24.91
C GLY A 91 0.53 1.95 -26.27
N GLY A 92 0.97 2.65 -27.28
CA GLY A 92 1.16 2.11 -28.63
C GLY A 92 -0.09 1.44 -29.21
N LEU A 93 0.03 0.21 -29.71
CA LEU A 93 -1.07 -0.52 -30.36
C LEU A 93 -2.24 -0.88 -29.43
N ALA A 94 -2.06 -0.79 -28.13
CA ALA A 94 -3.11 -1.10 -27.15
C ALA A 94 -4.02 0.10 -26.85
N VAL A 95 -3.61 1.33 -27.19
CA VAL A 95 -4.43 2.54 -27.03
C VAL A 95 -5.71 2.43 -27.86
N GLY A 96 -6.84 2.83 -27.30
CA GLY A 96 -8.17 2.72 -27.91
C GLY A 96 -8.73 1.29 -27.92
N LYS A 97 -7.95 0.28 -27.55
CA LYS A 97 -8.37 -1.12 -27.50
C LYS A 97 -8.46 -1.65 -26.06
N MET A 98 -7.42 -1.42 -25.25
CA MET A 98 -7.41 -1.76 -23.82
C MET A 98 -8.07 -0.64 -23.01
N THR A 99 -9.35 -0.42 -23.24
CA THR A 99 -10.18 0.58 -22.53
C THR A 99 -10.91 -0.05 -21.37
N MET A 100 -11.36 0.75 -20.39
CA MET A 100 -12.15 0.23 -19.26
C MET A 100 -13.45 -0.45 -19.71
N PRO A 101 -14.23 0.07 -20.68
CA PRO A 101 -15.40 -0.65 -21.20
C PRO A 101 -15.06 -2.00 -21.85
N ASN A 102 -13.93 -2.10 -22.57
CA ASN A 102 -13.50 -3.37 -23.14
C ASN A 102 -13.03 -4.35 -22.06
N MET A 103 -12.36 -3.86 -20.99
CA MET A 103 -12.03 -4.66 -19.81
C MET A 103 -13.31 -5.23 -19.18
N GLU A 104 -14.31 -4.41 -18.89
CA GLU A 104 -15.59 -4.83 -18.33
C GLU A 104 -16.28 -5.87 -19.21
N LYS A 105 -16.43 -5.57 -20.51
CA LYS A 105 -17.07 -6.45 -21.48
C LYS A 105 -16.48 -7.85 -21.51
N HIS A 106 -15.17 -7.94 -21.71
CA HIS A 106 -14.51 -9.24 -21.90
C HIS A 106 -14.31 -10.00 -20.58
N LEU A 107 -14.14 -9.32 -19.46
CA LEU A 107 -14.06 -9.98 -18.16
C LEU A 107 -15.40 -10.54 -17.72
N LYS A 108 -16.52 -9.88 -18.08
CA LYS A 108 -17.88 -10.40 -17.88
C LYS A 108 -18.13 -11.73 -18.60
N GLU A 109 -17.50 -11.97 -19.76
CA GLU A 109 -17.59 -13.24 -20.49
C GLU A 109 -17.11 -14.45 -19.66
N ILE A 110 -16.18 -14.21 -18.74
CA ILE A 110 -15.61 -15.23 -17.85
C ILE A 110 -16.10 -15.10 -16.39
N GLY A 111 -17.19 -14.35 -16.18
CA GLY A 111 -17.85 -14.22 -14.89
C GLY A 111 -17.18 -13.26 -13.91
N ILE A 112 -16.24 -12.40 -14.37
CA ILE A 112 -15.59 -11.40 -13.53
C ILE A 112 -16.36 -10.09 -13.64
N ILE A 113 -16.71 -9.53 -12.48
CA ILE A 113 -17.26 -8.18 -12.37
C ILE A 113 -16.11 -7.20 -12.25
N TYR A 114 -15.91 -6.41 -13.31
CA TYR A 114 -14.90 -5.36 -13.32
C TYR A 114 -15.57 -4.02 -13.01
N THR A 115 -15.02 -3.28 -12.06
CA THR A 115 -15.56 -1.99 -11.61
C THR A 115 -14.47 -0.91 -11.65
N SER A 116 -14.90 0.34 -11.77
CA SER A 116 -14.01 1.49 -11.59
C SER A 116 -13.55 1.59 -10.13
N ALA A 117 -12.50 2.36 -9.87
CA ALA A 117 -12.00 2.63 -8.51
C ALA A 117 -13.08 3.29 -7.62
N THR A 118 -13.98 4.07 -8.20
CA THR A 118 -15.12 4.71 -7.52
C THR A 118 -16.33 3.81 -7.37
N LYS A 119 -16.27 2.58 -7.89
CA LYS A 119 -17.41 1.63 -7.95
C LYS A 119 -18.64 2.17 -8.65
N THR A 120 -18.47 3.16 -9.49
CA THR A 120 -19.51 3.71 -10.38
C THR A 120 -19.52 2.98 -11.72
N SER A 121 -20.54 3.24 -12.54
CA SER A 121 -20.60 2.73 -13.91
C SER A 121 -19.40 3.21 -14.72
N ILE A 122 -18.80 2.32 -15.52
CA ILE A 122 -17.69 2.64 -16.40
C ILE A 122 -18.23 3.36 -17.62
N CYS A 123 -17.93 4.64 -17.74
CA CYS A 123 -18.35 5.49 -18.87
C CYS A 123 -17.15 6.01 -19.68
N GLU A 124 -15.94 5.97 -19.11
CA GLU A 124 -14.75 6.54 -19.70
C GLU A 124 -13.79 5.45 -20.17
N ASP A 125 -13.06 5.74 -21.23
CA ASP A 125 -12.05 4.81 -21.76
C ASP A 125 -10.85 4.69 -20.81
N TYR A 126 -10.41 5.81 -20.21
CA TYR A 126 -9.25 5.94 -19.34
C TYR A 126 -9.51 6.95 -18.23
N VAL A 127 -8.82 6.79 -17.13
CA VAL A 127 -8.73 7.79 -16.06
C VAL A 127 -7.53 8.69 -16.33
N PRO A 128 -7.65 10.02 -16.29
CA PRO A 128 -6.51 10.93 -16.32
C PRO A 128 -5.52 10.62 -15.20
N PHE A 129 -4.23 10.79 -15.46
CA PHE A 129 -3.18 10.44 -14.48
C PHE A 129 -3.33 11.23 -13.17
N GLU A 130 -3.75 12.49 -13.27
CA GLU A 130 -3.95 13.41 -12.14
C GLU A 130 -5.13 13.01 -11.22
N GLU A 131 -6.07 12.23 -11.76
CA GLU A 131 -7.24 11.71 -11.04
C GLU A 131 -7.05 10.26 -10.60
N LEU A 132 -5.93 9.66 -11.00
CA LEU A 132 -5.63 8.27 -10.69
C LEU A 132 -5.39 8.08 -9.18
N THR A 133 -6.11 7.12 -8.61
CA THR A 133 -5.85 6.63 -7.25
C THR A 133 -5.49 5.16 -7.27
N TYR A 134 -4.47 4.77 -6.51
CA TYR A 134 -4.06 3.38 -6.35
C TYR A 134 -3.55 3.14 -4.93
N LEU A 135 -4.09 2.14 -4.24
CA LEU A 135 -3.77 1.83 -2.84
C LEU A 135 -3.93 3.05 -1.91
N LYS A 136 -5.02 3.81 -2.11
CA LYS A 136 -5.32 5.06 -1.40
C LYS A 136 -4.25 6.15 -1.55
N ARG A 137 -3.49 6.11 -2.62
CA ARG A 137 -2.49 7.11 -2.97
C ARG A 137 -2.91 7.83 -4.25
N ASN A 138 -2.74 9.13 -4.23
CA ASN A 138 -2.80 9.97 -5.42
C ASN A 138 -1.40 10.10 -6.02
N PHE A 139 -1.30 10.64 -7.22
CA PHE A 139 -0.02 10.86 -7.88
C PHE A 139 0.16 12.34 -8.15
N LYS A 140 1.32 12.89 -7.74
CA LYS A 140 1.64 14.29 -7.93
C LYS A 140 3.05 14.44 -8.49
N TYR A 141 3.19 15.18 -9.59
CA TYR A 141 4.50 15.48 -10.15
C TYR A 141 5.18 16.61 -9.38
N ASP A 142 6.40 16.38 -8.93
CA ASP A 142 7.28 17.38 -8.34
C ASP A 142 8.18 17.96 -9.43
N GLU A 143 7.83 19.13 -9.92
CA GLU A 143 8.54 19.85 -10.98
C GLU A 143 10.00 20.14 -10.62
N LYS A 144 10.27 20.45 -9.35
CA LYS A 144 11.60 20.81 -8.88
C LYS A 144 12.57 19.64 -8.97
N HIS A 145 12.11 18.45 -8.60
CA HIS A 145 12.95 17.26 -8.52
C HIS A 145 12.69 16.26 -9.66
N LYS A 146 11.75 16.59 -10.56
CA LYS A 146 11.36 15.79 -11.73
C LYS A 146 11.00 14.35 -11.40
N LEU A 147 10.26 14.15 -10.30
CA LEU A 147 9.79 12.85 -9.84
C LEU A 147 8.30 12.87 -9.49
N TYR A 148 7.68 11.71 -9.51
CA TYR A 148 6.32 11.54 -9.05
C TYR A 148 6.30 11.19 -7.58
N LEU A 149 5.59 11.99 -6.79
CA LEU A 149 5.23 11.69 -5.41
C LEU A 149 3.92 10.88 -5.40
N ALA A 150 3.79 9.97 -4.45
CA ALA A 150 2.58 9.19 -4.24
C ALA A 150 2.02 9.42 -2.82
N PRO A 151 1.50 10.65 -2.53
CA PRO A 151 0.94 10.94 -1.22
C PRO A 151 -0.21 9.99 -0.92
N LEU A 152 -0.20 9.44 0.29
CA LEU A 152 -1.33 8.72 0.85
C LEU A 152 -2.45 9.72 1.15
N ASP A 153 -3.72 9.30 1.02
CA ASP A 153 -4.85 10.14 1.37
C ASP A 153 -4.69 10.74 2.77
N ILE A 154 -4.96 12.03 2.92
CA ILE A 154 -4.67 12.76 4.16
C ILE A 154 -5.49 12.25 5.35
N ASP A 155 -6.73 11.82 5.12
CA ASP A 155 -7.58 11.25 6.17
C ASP A 155 -6.99 9.94 6.68
N VAL A 156 -6.47 9.10 5.76
CA VAL A 156 -5.77 7.85 6.11
C VAL A 156 -4.48 8.14 6.89
N VAL A 157 -3.73 9.17 6.49
CA VAL A 157 -2.51 9.58 7.20
C VAL A 157 -2.83 10.04 8.63
N MET A 158 -3.91 10.81 8.80
CA MET A 158 -4.31 11.30 10.13
C MET A 158 -4.83 10.19 11.05
N GLU A 159 -5.38 9.12 10.49
CA GLU A 159 -5.78 7.95 11.28
C GLU A 159 -4.58 7.24 11.94
N ILE A 160 -3.39 7.28 11.35
CA ILE A 160 -2.18 6.67 11.93
C ILE A 160 -1.89 7.23 13.33
N ALA A 161 -2.09 8.53 13.54
CA ALA A 161 -1.88 9.16 14.85
C ALA A 161 -3.00 8.87 15.87
N ARG A 162 -4.18 8.45 15.41
CA ARG A 162 -5.38 8.28 16.25
C ARG A 162 -5.51 6.88 16.83
N TRP A 163 -5.10 5.86 16.08
CA TRP A 163 -5.30 4.47 16.47
C TRP A 163 -4.05 3.85 17.05
N SER A 164 -4.20 3.17 18.18
CA SER A 164 -3.16 2.39 18.85
C SER A 164 -3.73 1.06 19.31
N GLU A 165 -2.95 0.00 19.15
CA GLU A 165 -3.21 -1.31 19.76
C GLU A 165 -2.56 -1.41 21.16
N SER A 166 -1.62 -0.52 21.46
CA SER A 166 -0.94 -0.45 22.76
C SER A 166 -1.67 0.51 23.71
N ASP A 167 -1.28 0.47 24.98
CA ASP A 167 -1.73 1.39 26.02
C ASP A 167 -1.63 2.84 25.52
N PRO A 168 -2.73 3.62 25.57
CA PRO A 168 -2.74 5.01 25.10
C PRO A 168 -1.74 5.91 25.84
N LEU A 169 -1.28 5.49 27.03
CA LEU A 169 -0.30 6.21 27.85
C LEU A 169 1.15 5.87 27.49
N ASN A 170 1.42 4.93 26.57
CA ASN A 170 2.77 4.69 26.08
C ASN A 170 3.22 5.84 25.16
N VAL A 171 3.94 6.78 25.76
CA VAL A 171 4.38 8.01 25.10
C VAL A 171 5.39 7.74 23.98
N GLU A 172 6.25 6.73 24.12
CA GLU A 172 7.22 6.36 23.10
C GLU A 172 6.51 5.88 21.82
N ASP A 173 5.51 5.01 21.96
CA ASP A 173 4.67 4.56 20.86
C ASP A 173 3.90 5.72 20.23
N GLN A 174 3.42 6.67 21.03
CA GLN A 174 2.72 7.84 20.53
C GLN A 174 3.63 8.74 19.70
N ILE A 175 4.87 8.97 20.13
CA ILE A 175 5.87 9.73 19.37
C ILE A 175 6.25 8.99 18.10
N ALA A 176 6.40 7.67 18.13
CA ALA A 176 6.68 6.87 16.94
C ALA A 176 5.55 7.02 15.90
N ARG A 177 4.29 6.98 16.33
CA ARG A 177 3.12 7.23 15.44
C ARG A 177 3.09 8.65 14.90
N PHE A 178 3.39 9.66 15.70
CA PHE A 178 3.51 11.02 15.22
C PHE A 178 4.57 11.16 14.13
N ASN A 179 5.74 10.56 14.36
CA ASN A 179 6.80 10.55 13.36
C ASN A 179 6.41 9.79 12.09
N GLN A 180 5.72 8.67 12.20
CA GLN A 180 5.19 7.95 11.05
C GLN A 180 4.16 8.79 10.28
N THR A 181 3.24 9.47 10.98
CA THR A 181 2.29 10.40 10.37
C THR A 181 3.01 11.52 9.63
N LEU A 182 4.01 12.15 10.27
CA LEU A 182 4.83 13.21 9.66
C LEU A 182 5.60 12.72 8.43
N MET A 183 6.11 11.49 8.46
CA MET A 183 6.75 10.89 7.29
C MET A 183 5.80 10.87 6.09
N PHE A 184 4.59 10.34 6.25
CA PHE A 184 3.60 10.32 5.14
C PHE A 184 3.15 11.73 4.73
N LEU A 185 2.96 12.65 5.70
CA LEU A 185 2.62 14.05 5.42
C LEU A 185 3.70 14.78 4.62
N SER A 186 4.94 14.36 4.68
CA SER A 186 6.02 14.99 3.90
C SER A 186 5.81 14.92 2.38
N SER A 187 4.96 14.02 1.89
CA SER A 187 4.58 13.95 0.47
C SER A 187 3.49 14.95 0.09
N HIS A 188 2.88 15.63 1.06
CA HIS A 188 1.92 16.72 0.88
C HIS A 188 2.59 18.09 0.88
N SER A 189 1.83 19.15 1.15
CA SER A 189 2.40 20.50 1.25
C SER A 189 3.16 20.69 2.56
N ARG A 190 4.20 21.53 2.50
CA ARG A 190 4.96 21.91 3.70
C ARG A 190 4.07 22.59 4.75
N GLU A 191 3.12 23.37 4.31
CA GLU A 191 2.17 24.06 5.20
C GLU A 191 1.32 23.06 6.01
N GLN A 192 0.76 22.06 5.36
CA GLN A 192 0.01 20.98 6.03
C GLN A 192 0.89 20.21 7.01
N PHE A 193 2.12 19.88 6.61
CA PHE A 193 3.08 19.20 7.46
C PHE A 193 3.38 19.99 8.74
N GLU A 194 3.76 21.26 8.61
CA GLU A 194 4.12 22.10 9.76
C GLU A 194 2.91 22.40 10.67
N SER A 195 1.71 22.51 10.10
CA SER A 195 0.48 22.67 10.88
C SER A 195 0.25 21.47 11.80
N VAL A 196 0.33 20.26 11.27
CA VAL A 196 0.14 19.01 12.06
C VAL A 196 1.30 18.83 13.04
N ARG A 197 2.54 19.07 12.61
CA ARG A 197 3.72 19.00 13.48
C ARG A 197 3.60 19.90 14.70
N LYS A 198 3.07 21.10 14.53
CA LYS A 198 2.82 22.03 15.64
C LYS A 198 1.82 21.47 16.67
N VAL A 199 0.78 20.77 16.22
CA VAL A 199 -0.17 20.11 17.12
C VAL A 199 0.54 19.02 17.93
N PHE A 200 1.33 18.17 17.28
CA PHE A 200 2.10 17.12 17.94
C PHE A 200 3.14 17.67 18.92
N GLN A 201 3.78 18.81 18.59
CA GLN A 201 4.67 19.52 19.51
C GLN A 201 3.92 20.02 20.75
N GLY A 202 2.71 20.53 20.60
CA GLY A 202 1.84 20.93 21.71
C GLY A 202 1.57 19.77 22.66
N TYR A 203 1.24 18.60 22.15
CA TYR A 203 1.08 17.37 22.95
C TYR A 203 2.38 17.03 23.70
N CYS A 204 3.51 16.95 23.03
CA CYS A 204 4.78 16.67 23.68
C CYS A 204 5.13 17.67 24.78
N GLN A 205 4.82 18.94 24.58
CA GLN A 205 5.02 19.99 25.59
C GLN A 205 4.09 19.84 26.81
N SER A 206 2.85 19.40 26.60
CA SER A 206 1.92 19.11 27.70
C SER A 206 2.42 17.94 28.56
N VAL A 207 2.93 16.89 27.93
CA VAL A 207 3.57 15.76 28.64
C VAL A 207 4.79 16.24 29.45
N LEU A 208 5.68 17.03 28.84
CA LEU A 208 6.88 17.56 29.50
C LEU A 208 6.56 18.46 30.70
N ARG A 209 5.40 19.13 30.70
CA ARG A 209 4.95 19.95 31.83
C ARG A 209 4.28 19.16 32.94
N GLY A 210 4.04 17.85 32.73
CA GLY A 210 3.29 17.03 33.66
C GLY A 210 1.79 17.33 33.62
N ASP A 211 1.28 17.96 32.56
CA ASP A 211 -0.15 18.24 32.39
C ASP A 211 -0.96 16.94 32.12
N LEU A 212 -0.28 15.86 31.76
CA LEU A 212 -0.86 14.53 31.57
C LEU A 212 -0.43 13.60 32.70
N VAL A 213 -1.40 12.97 33.31
CA VAL A 213 -1.22 11.95 34.36
C VAL A 213 -1.78 10.62 33.87
N ASP A 214 -1.25 9.52 34.41
CA ASP A 214 -1.81 8.18 34.21
C ASP A 214 -3.07 7.97 35.09
N GLU A 215 -3.67 6.76 35.02
CA GLU A 215 -4.85 6.41 35.82
C GLU A 215 -4.57 6.41 37.32
N ASP A 216 -3.30 6.36 37.75
CA ASP A 216 -2.83 6.37 39.10
C ASP A 216 -2.34 7.77 39.57
N ASP A 217 -2.67 8.83 38.83
CA ASP A 217 -2.24 10.23 39.05
C ASP A 217 -0.71 10.47 39.01
N ASN A 218 0.07 9.56 38.39
CA ASN A 218 1.49 9.78 38.21
C ASN A 218 1.74 10.61 36.92
N SER A 219 2.64 11.57 37.03
CA SER A 219 3.06 12.35 35.86
C SER A 219 3.77 11.48 34.83
N ILE A 220 3.32 11.54 33.59
CA ILE A 220 3.95 10.87 32.46
C ILE A 220 5.23 11.64 32.12
N VAL A 221 6.38 10.98 32.15
CA VAL A 221 7.67 11.59 31.88
C VAL A 221 8.17 11.19 30.49
N LEU A 222 8.50 12.18 29.66
CA LEU A 222 9.21 11.96 28.39
C LEU A 222 10.74 12.02 28.60
N PRO A 223 11.50 11.18 27.92
CA PRO A 223 12.94 11.42 27.79
C PRO A 223 13.11 12.75 27.03
N TYR A 224 13.83 13.70 27.65
CA TYR A 224 14.02 15.03 27.09
C TYR A 224 14.92 14.97 25.85
N ASP A 225 14.32 15.09 24.67
CA ASP A 225 15.01 15.46 23.44
C ASP A 225 14.13 16.46 22.67
N ALA A 226 14.65 17.66 22.46
CA ALA A 226 13.96 18.71 21.69
C ALA A 226 13.67 18.32 20.22
N ASN A 227 14.28 17.23 19.73
CA ASN A 227 14.18 16.73 18.36
C ASN A 227 13.34 15.46 18.21
N LEU A 228 12.45 15.16 19.16
CA LEU A 228 11.57 13.96 19.12
C LEU A 228 10.75 13.85 17.85
N LEU A 229 10.31 14.97 17.29
CA LEU A 229 9.50 14.99 16.07
C LEU A 229 10.36 15.33 14.84
N PHE A 230 10.20 14.52 13.80
CA PHE A 230 10.90 14.70 12.54
C PHE A 230 10.57 16.05 11.89
N THR A 231 11.58 16.64 11.25
CA THR A 231 11.42 17.81 10.38
C THR A 231 10.97 17.39 8.98
N PHE A 232 10.43 18.35 8.22
CA PHE A 232 10.03 18.12 6.84
C PHE A 232 11.20 17.60 5.99
N GLU A 233 12.36 18.23 6.13
CA GLU A 233 13.59 17.86 5.42
C GLU A 233 14.03 16.43 5.76
N ARG A 234 13.99 16.07 7.03
CA ARG A 234 14.36 14.72 7.48
C ARG A 234 13.43 13.66 6.90
N CYS A 235 12.12 13.90 6.90
CA CYS A 235 11.16 12.99 6.29
C CYS A 235 11.42 12.83 4.78
N LYS A 236 11.73 13.92 4.08
CA LYS A 236 12.08 13.87 2.65
C LYS A 236 13.35 13.07 2.39
N GLN A 237 14.37 13.23 3.21
CA GLN A 237 15.61 12.45 3.11
C GLN A 237 15.38 10.96 3.34
N ILE A 238 14.48 10.58 4.26
CA ILE A 238 14.14 9.18 4.52
C ILE A 238 13.41 8.55 3.33
N PHE A 239 12.43 9.25 2.74
CA PHE A 239 11.64 8.70 1.64
C PHE A 239 12.31 8.77 0.26
N TYR A 240 13.17 9.77 0.06
CA TYR A 240 13.78 10.06 -1.25
C TYR A 240 15.27 10.41 -1.07
N PRO A 241 16.07 9.48 -0.50
CA PRO A 241 17.49 9.76 -0.19
C PRO A 241 18.32 10.10 -1.42
N GLU A 242 18.01 9.54 -2.58
CA GLU A 242 18.68 9.82 -3.86
C GLU A 242 18.45 11.26 -4.36
N VAL A 243 17.40 11.93 -3.89
CA VAL A 243 17.05 13.29 -4.31
C VAL A 243 17.41 14.33 -3.26
N TYR A 244 17.17 14.01 -1.98
CA TYR A 244 17.35 14.94 -0.85
C TYR A 244 18.62 14.67 -0.03
N GLY A 245 19.37 13.64 -0.38
CA GLY A 245 20.54 13.17 0.39
C GLY A 245 20.15 12.34 1.61
N LEU A 246 21.12 11.65 2.16
CA LEU A 246 20.91 10.83 3.37
C LEU A 246 20.73 11.72 4.61
N PRO A 247 19.91 11.30 5.58
CA PRO A 247 19.83 11.97 6.88
C PRO A 247 21.20 11.96 7.57
N CYS A 248 21.61 13.10 8.13
CA CYS A 248 22.92 13.21 8.82
C CYS A 248 23.03 12.32 10.08
N ASP A 249 21.89 11.90 10.63
CA ASP A 249 21.83 11.03 11.81
C ASP A 249 20.96 9.80 11.54
N LEU A 250 21.61 8.72 11.13
CA LEU A 250 20.96 7.41 10.93
C LEU A 250 20.67 6.68 12.25
N SER A 251 21.26 7.13 13.38
CA SER A 251 21.14 6.44 14.67
C SER A 251 19.72 6.49 15.23
N SER A 252 18.95 7.51 14.85
CA SER A 252 17.57 7.73 15.27
C SER A 252 16.51 7.05 14.37
N LEU A 253 16.92 6.33 13.33
CA LEU A 253 16.03 5.53 12.51
C LEU A 253 15.80 4.16 13.12
N THR A 254 14.59 3.60 12.95
CA THR A 254 14.35 2.22 13.39
C THR A 254 15.28 1.24 12.65
N PRO A 255 15.58 0.07 13.23
CA PRO A 255 16.43 -0.93 12.57
C PRO A 255 15.94 -1.30 11.17
N GLU A 256 14.61 -1.42 10.97
CA GLU A 256 13.99 -1.79 9.71
C GLU A 256 14.23 -0.71 8.64
N ILE A 257 14.11 0.56 9.01
CA ILE A 257 14.35 1.69 8.09
C ILE A 257 15.85 1.77 7.74
N ARG A 258 16.73 1.55 8.70
CA ARG A 258 18.19 1.50 8.45
C ARG A 258 18.55 0.39 7.47
N GLU A 259 17.98 -0.79 7.65
CA GLU A 259 18.22 -1.94 6.79
C GLU A 259 17.65 -1.71 5.37
N ALA A 260 16.46 -1.13 5.25
CA ALA A 260 15.88 -0.76 3.96
C ALA A 260 16.72 0.27 3.20
N ILE A 261 17.25 1.30 3.89
CA ILE A 261 18.15 2.28 3.30
C ILE A 261 19.48 1.63 2.88
N ALA A 262 20.07 0.80 3.75
CA ALA A 262 21.30 0.09 3.44
C ALA A 262 21.16 -0.82 2.22
N LYS A 263 20.05 -1.54 2.12
CA LYS A 263 19.71 -2.38 0.96
C LYS A 263 19.58 -1.58 -0.32
N ALA A 264 18.84 -0.47 -0.31
CA ALA A 264 18.66 0.41 -1.47
C ALA A 264 19.99 1.03 -1.96
N LEU A 265 20.94 1.28 -1.04
CA LEU A 265 22.28 1.80 -1.38
C LEU A 265 23.24 0.73 -1.92
N CYS A 266 23.01 -0.55 -1.60
CA CYS A 266 23.84 -1.66 -2.11
C CYS A 266 23.39 -2.16 -3.49
N GLU A 267 22.17 -1.80 -3.92
CA GLU A 267 21.59 -2.20 -5.22
C GLU A 267 21.86 -1.17 -6.35
N GLN A 268 22.57 -0.06 -6.05
CA GLN A 268 23.08 0.92 -7.02
C GLN A 268 24.54 0.62 -7.40
#